data_1d0e4c651c48a80948d80f742af84ecb
#
_entry.id   1d0e4c651c48a80948d80f742af84ecb
#
_cell.length_a   1.000
_cell.length_b   1.000
_cell.length_c   1.000
_cell.angle_alpha   90.00
_cell.angle_beta   90.00
_cell.angle_gamma   90.00
#
_symmetry.space_group_name_H-M   'P 1'
#
loop_
_entity.id
_entity.type
_entity.pdbx_description
1 polymer ?
#
loop_
_entity_poly.entity_id
_entity_poly.type
_entity_poly.pdbx_seq_one_letter_code
_entity_poly.pdbx_strand_id
1 'polypeptide(L)'
;MDQQALNSAVERRAPSIRPGVQFIRLKEVLAICGRSRSSIYEAIKKGAFPKPVKLQGRSSAWIRGEVEQWVIQCIRASRPDLKP
;
A
#
# COMPACT_ATOMS: atom_id res chain seq x y z
N MET A 1 21.36 23.93 -12.52
CA MET A 1 21.02 23.47 -12.41
C MET A 1 20.35 23.32 -12.43
N ASP A 2 19.96 23.78 -12.50
CA ASP A 2 19.27 23.50 -12.39
C ASP A 2 18.78 22.62 -12.85
N GLN A 3 19.17 22.56 -13.29
CA GLN A 3 19.07 21.24 -13.34
C GLN A 3 18.53 20.73 -12.13
N GLN A 4 19.00 21.26 -11.15
CA GLN A 4 18.59 20.91 -9.89
C GLN A 4 17.16 21.18 -9.66
N ALA A 5 16.75 22.34 -9.91
CA ALA A 5 15.40 22.66 -9.76
C ALA A 5 14.59 21.86 -10.72
N LEU A 6 15.14 21.66 -11.82
CA LEU A 6 14.53 20.90 -12.78
C LEU A 6 14.35 19.53 -12.32
N ASN A 7 15.35 19.01 -11.70
CA ASN A 7 15.31 17.72 -11.17
C ASN A 7 14.27 17.59 -10.14
N SER A 8 14.11 18.58 -9.36
CA SER A 8 13.14 18.56 -8.35
C SER A 8 11.81 18.34 -8.92
N ALA A 9 11.48 19.04 -9.93
CA ALA A 9 10.22 18.91 -10.53
C ALA A 9 10.06 17.56 -11.14
N VAL A 10 11.07 17.11 -11.74
CA VAL A 10 11.03 15.84 -12.35
C VAL A 10 10.99 14.74 -11.37
N GLU A 11 11.80 14.85 -10.40
CA GLU A 11 11.89 13.87 -9.40
C GLU A 11 10.64 13.65 -8.68
N ARG A 12 9.91 14.69 -8.51
CA ARG A 12 8.72 14.57 -7.82
C ARG A 12 7.84 13.60 -8.41
N ARG A 13 7.81 13.46 -9.66
CA ARG A 13 6.93 12.56 -10.20
C ARG A 13 7.48 11.22 -10.28
N ALA A 14 8.39 11.00 -10.94
CA ALA A 14 8.75 9.65 -11.15
C ALA A 14 9.77 9.07 -10.28
N PRO A 15 10.88 9.59 -10.33
CA PRO A 15 11.98 8.98 -9.66
C PRO A 15 11.84 8.96 -8.18
N SER A 16 11.01 9.77 -7.68
CA SER A 16 10.92 9.82 -6.27
C SER A 16 10.10 8.71 -5.70
N ILE A 17 9.43 7.99 -6.52
CA ILE A 17 8.59 6.94 -6.03
C ILE A 17 9.32 5.65 -5.90
N ARG A 18 9.44 5.18 -4.70
CA ARG A 18 10.06 3.88 -4.47
C ARG A 18 8.98 2.84 -4.53
N PRO A 19 9.30 1.60 -4.90
CA PRO A 19 8.31 0.57 -5.08
C PRO A 19 7.33 0.38 -3.95
N GLY A 20 7.56 0.53 -2.81
CA GLY A 20 6.61 0.34 -1.74
C GLY A 20 5.89 1.58 -1.31
N VAL A 21 6.31 2.73 -1.80
CA VAL A 21 5.76 4.00 -1.37
C VAL A 21 4.87 4.54 -2.45
N GLN A 22 3.69 3.97 -2.54
CA GLN A 22 2.76 4.29 -3.58
C GLN A 22 1.37 4.16 -3.02
N PHE A 23 0.52 5.11 -3.32
CA PHE A 23 -0.86 5.02 -2.88
C PHE A 23 -1.62 4.10 -3.83
N ILE A 24 -2.43 3.25 -3.26
CA ILE A 24 -3.34 2.43 -4.05
C ILE A 24 -4.72 2.59 -3.47
N ARG A 25 -5.71 2.37 -4.30
CA ARG A 25 -7.09 2.56 -3.88
C ARG A 25 -7.69 1.20 -3.50
N LEU A 26 -8.87 1.27 -2.93
CA LEU A 26 -9.53 0.06 -2.44
C LEU A 26 -9.61 -1.05 -3.49
N LYS A 27 -9.93 -0.69 -4.70
CA LYS A 27 -10.04 -1.67 -5.75
C LYS A 27 -8.75 -2.49 -5.89
N GLU A 28 -7.64 -1.81 -5.82
CA GLU A 28 -6.35 -2.48 -5.92
C GLU A 28 -6.04 -3.29 -4.69
N VAL A 29 -6.42 -2.77 -3.54
CA VAL A 29 -6.21 -3.50 -2.29
C VAL A 29 -6.95 -4.84 -2.36
N LEU A 30 -8.18 -4.80 -2.83
CA LEU A 30 -8.97 -6.04 -2.91
C LEU A 30 -8.36 -7.00 -3.90
N ALA A 31 -7.83 -6.47 -5.00
CA ALA A 31 -7.20 -7.32 -6.00
C ALA A 31 -5.92 -7.96 -5.47
N ILE A 32 -5.12 -7.19 -4.77
CA ILE A 32 -3.88 -7.70 -4.22
C ILE A 32 -4.14 -8.75 -3.14
N CYS A 33 -5.10 -8.48 -2.29
CA CYS A 33 -5.37 -9.36 -1.16
C CYS A 33 -6.31 -10.52 -1.48
N GLY A 34 -7.04 -10.40 -2.57
CA GLY A 34 -8.00 -11.43 -2.93
C GLY A 34 -9.12 -11.56 -1.93
N ARG A 35 -9.49 -10.45 -1.30
CA ARG A 35 -10.53 -10.47 -0.29
C ARG A 35 -11.64 -9.52 -0.65
N SER A 36 -12.78 -9.68 0.04
CA SER A 36 -13.92 -8.82 -0.21
C SER A 36 -13.75 -7.53 0.55
N ARG A 37 -14.50 -6.54 0.13
CA ARG A 37 -14.51 -5.25 0.77
C ARG A 37 -14.86 -5.37 2.25
N SER A 38 -15.90 -6.12 2.56
CA SER A 38 -16.31 -6.30 3.94
C SER A 38 -15.23 -6.92 4.77
N SER A 39 -14.56 -7.90 4.22
CA SER A 39 -13.50 -8.59 4.91
C SER A 39 -12.34 -7.66 5.24
N ILE A 40 -11.98 -6.78 4.31
CA ILE A 40 -10.90 -5.83 4.52
C ILE A 40 -11.28 -4.83 5.62
N TYR A 41 -12.48 -4.27 5.55
CA TYR A 41 -12.89 -3.30 6.55
C TYR A 41 -13.04 -3.92 7.94
N GLU A 42 -13.44 -5.16 7.98
CA GLU A 42 -13.54 -5.88 9.23
C GLU A 42 -12.15 -6.04 9.83
N ALA A 43 -11.17 -6.40 9.00
CA ALA A 43 -9.82 -6.56 9.46
C ALA A 43 -9.22 -5.24 9.94
N ILE A 44 -9.53 -4.14 9.27
CA ILE A 44 -9.07 -2.83 9.69
C ILE A 44 -9.62 -2.52 11.08
N LYS A 45 -10.88 -2.81 11.27
CA LYS A 45 -11.53 -2.54 12.52
C LYS A 45 -10.90 -3.31 13.65
N LYS A 46 -10.48 -4.50 13.40
CA LYS A 46 -9.83 -5.34 14.40
C LYS A 46 -8.35 -5.04 14.58
N GLY A 47 -7.83 -4.12 13.81
CA GLY A 47 -6.41 -3.80 13.86
C GLY A 47 -5.54 -4.83 13.18
N ALA A 48 -6.12 -5.66 12.34
CA ALA A 48 -5.39 -6.71 11.67
C ALA A 48 -5.01 -6.39 10.23
N PHE A 49 -5.33 -5.21 9.78
CA PHE A 49 -4.99 -4.78 8.43
C PHE A 49 -4.58 -3.32 8.47
N PRO A 50 -3.69 -2.87 7.60
CA PRO A 50 -3.23 -1.48 7.61
C PRO A 50 -4.38 -0.50 7.43
N LYS A 51 -4.35 0.56 8.20
CA LYS A 51 -5.37 1.58 8.09
C LYS A 51 -5.15 2.44 6.86
N PRO A 52 -6.22 2.91 6.26
CA PRO A 52 -6.06 3.77 5.09
C PRO A 52 -5.53 5.15 5.46
N VAL A 53 -4.91 5.77 4.51
CA VAL A 53 -4.46 7.14 4.64
C VAL A 53 -5.55 8.00 4.04
N LYS A 54 -5.94 9.02 4.77
CA LYS A 54 -6.95 9.93 4.24
C LYS A 54 -6.31 10.96 3.35
N LEU A 55 -6.75 11.00 2.14
CA LEU A 55 -6.29 12.02 1.22
C LEU A 55 -7.25 13.18 1.34
N GLN A 56 -7.02 14.22 0.60
CA GLN A 56 -7.89 15.35 0.68
C GLN A 56 -9.33 14.97 0.39
N GLY A 57 -10.24 15.54 1.10
CA GLY A 57 -11.63 15.24 0.93
C GLY A 57 -11.98 13.92 1.59
N ARG A 58 -12.74 13.13 0.91
CA ARG A 58 -13.18 11.85 1.46
C ARG A 58 -12.45 10.66 0.92
N SER A 59 -11.43 10.93 0.15
CA SER A 59 -10.71 9.83 -0.47
C SER A 59 -9.83 9.11 0.53
N SER A 60 -9.74 7.83 0.37
CA SER A 60 -8.86 7.01 1.18
C SER A 60 -7.95 6.22 0.26
N ALA A 61 -6.78 5.96 0.73
CA ALA A 61 -5.82 5.17 -0.03
C ALA A 61 -4.99 4.37 0.93
N TRP A 62 -4.29 3.40 0.43
CA TRP A 62 -3.41 2.58 1.26
C TRP A 62 -2.02 2.68 0.69
N ILE A 63 -1.03 2.41 1.50
CA ILE A 63 0.35 2.40 1.04
C ILE A 63 0.64 0.99 0.55
N ARG A 64 1.03 0.88 -0.71
CA ARG A 64 1.22 -0.42 -1.34
C ARG A 64 2.14 -1.33 -0.53
N GLY A 65 3.24 -0.81 -0.05
CA GLY A 65 4.18 -1.61 0.71
C GLY A 65 3.58 -2.23 1.96
N GLU A 66 2.71 -1.49 2.62
CA GLU A 66 2.06 -1.99 3.82
C GLU A 66 1.12 -3.13 3.49
N VAL A 67 0.40 -2.98 2.38
CA VAL A 67 -0.53 -4.02 1.96
C VAL A 67 0.24 -5.27 1.55
N GLU A 68 1.33 -5.08 0.85
CA GLU A 68 2.16 -6.21 0.44
C GLU A 68 2.75 -6.93 1.63
N GLN A 69 3.19 -6.17 2.62
CA GLN A 69 3.75 -6.75 3.81
C GLN A 69 2.70 -7.59 4.55
N TRP A 70 1.48 -7.08 4.57
CA TRP A 70 0.38 -7.81 5.19
C TRP A 70 0.17 -9.16 4.48
N VAL A 71 0.24 -9.14 3.16
CA VAL A 71 0.09 -10.38 2.39
C VAL A 71 1.20 -11.37 2.73
N ILE A 72 2.42 -10.85 2.81
CA ILE A 72 3.56 -11.69 3.15
C ILE A 72 3.39 -12.31 4.54
N GLN A 73 2.92 -11.52 5.48
CA GLN A 73 2.70 -12.03 6.81
C GLN A 73 1.65 -13.12 6.85
N CYS A 74 0.61 -12.99 6.04
CA CYS A 74 -0.41 -14.02 5.95
C CYS A 74 0.16 -15.31 5.38
N ILE A 75 1.02 -15.17 4.40
CA ILE A 75 1.64 -16.33 3.80
C ILE A 75 2.52 -17.03 4.83
N ARG A 76 3.30 -16.28 5.56
CA ARG A 76 4.18 -16.87 6.55
C ARG A 76 3.44 -17.53 7.67
N ALA A 77 2.32 -16.96 8.05
CA ALA A 77 1.53 -17.55 9.12
C ALA A 77 0.93 -18.88 8.70
N SER A 78 0.59 -18.97 7.43
CA SER A 78 -0.01 -20.17 6.88
C SER A 78 1.02 -21.21 6.47
N ARG A 79 2.19 -20.76 6.08
CA ARG A 79 3.28 -21.64 5.64
C ARG A 79 4.56 -21.24 6.34
N PRO A 80 4.69 -21.62 7.58
CA PRO A 80 5.87 -21.21 8.36
C PRO A 80 7.19 -21.71 7.80
N ASP A 81 7.17 -22.75 7.04
CA ASP A 81 8.40 -23.30 6.47
C ASP A 81 8.79 -22.61 5.16
N LEU A 82 7.97 -21.72 4.68
CA LEU A 82 8.26 -21.02 3.44
C LEU A 82 9.21 -19.87 3.71
N LYS A 83 10.30 -19.81 3.01
CA LYS A 83 11.24 -18.75 3.19
C LYS A 83 11.11 -17.74 2.10
N PRO A 84 11.25 -16.47 2.43
CA PRO A 84 11.11 -15.41 1.43
C PRO A 84 12.21 -15.44 0.39
#